data_9624f2a8a37da9e528b10bdea16621f0
#
_entry.id   9624f2a8a37da9e528b10bdea16621f0
#
_cell.length_a   1.000
_cell.length_b   1.000
_cell.length_c   1.000
_cell.angle_alpha   90.00
_cell.angle_beta   90.00
_cell.angle_gamma   90.00
#
_symmetry.space_group_name_H-M   'P 1'
#
loop_
_entity.id
_entity.type
_entity.pdbx_description
1 polymer ?
#
loop_
_entity_poly.entity_id
_entity_poly.type
_entity_poly.pdbx_seq_one_letter_code
_entity_poly.pdbx_strand_id
1 'polypeptide(L)'
;MISLRKSLVALILTSCLFFTSCSQQAPSRFDDAQQQSTSKGATAVVDDSQSGGKFNRYFPDGDNEYDRVYSQEKKGFAQAKLKRGGDEIAILSISDTLNNPSAASKFADSTERINGYPAISQGRSGTAVLVADRYQVKIRSKDDSFDAGDREEWLGKFDLRGLSKLQ
;
A
#
# COMPACT_ATOMS: atom_id res chain seq x y z
N MET A 1 58.29 -4.82 43.29
CA MET A 1 57.81 -5.73 42.26
C MET A 1 56.29 -5.64 41.97
N ILE A 2 55.49 -4.99 42.81
CA ILE A 2 54.01 -4.88 42.65
C ILE A 2 53.61 -3.75 41.71
N SER A 3 54.40 -2.69 41.54
CA SER A 3 54.07 -1.53 40.72
C SER A 3 54.20 -1.81 39.19
N LEU A 4 55.15 -2.65 38.80
CA LEU A 4 55.40 -2.98 37.39
C LEU A 4 54.26 -3.81 36.77
N ARG A 5 53.63 -4.71 37.56
CA ARG A 5 52.48 -5.52 37.11
C ARG A 5 51.21 -4.66 36.92
N LYS A 6 51.01 -3.65 37.77
CA LYS A 6 49.85 -2.74 37.66
C LYS A 6 49.96 -1.81 36.45
N SER A 7 51.18 -1.35 36.13
CA SER A 7 51.43 -0.54 34.95
C SER A 7 51.27 -1.35 33.64
N LEU A 8 51.64 -2.64 33.65
CA LEU A 8 51.51 -3.50 32.48
C LEU A 8 50.01 -3.82 32.20
N VAL A 9 49.23 -4.06 33.24
CA VAL A 9 47.79 -4.29 33.13
C VAL A 9 47.04 -3.06 32.62
N ALA A 10 47.42 -1.86 33.10
CA ALA A 10 46.84 -0.60 32.65
C ALA A 10 47.14 -0.34 31.16
N LEU A 11 48.36 -0.66 30.69
CA LEU A 11 48.80 -0.49 29.32
C LEU A 11 48.00 -1.44 28.35
N ILE A 12 47.77 -2.69 28.78
CA ILE A 12 46.98 -3.65 28.02
C ILE A 12 45.50 -3.27 27.94
N LEU A 13 44.91 -2.75 29.03
CA LEU A 13 43.54 -2.26 29.03
C LEU A 13 43.33 -1.03 28.12
N THR A 14 44.32 -0.13 28.01
CA THR A 14 44.23 1.06 27.18
C THR A 14 44.39 0.71 25.70
N SER A 15 45.11 -0.36 25.36
CA SER A 15 45.30 -0.81 23.99
C SER A 15 44.06 -1.49 23.37
N CYS A 16 43.18 -2.05 24.22
CA CYS A 16 41.92 -2.70 23.73
C CYS A 16 40.82 -1.73 23.34
N LEU A 17 40.94 -0.42 23.61
CA LEU A 17 39.94 0.59 23.31
C LEU A 17 40.07 1.22 21.90
N PHE A 18 41.11 0.90 21.14
CA PHE A 18 41.33 1.47 19.82
C PHE A 18 41.00 0.56 18.63
N PHE A 19 40.42 -0.62 18.87
CA PHE A 19 39.96 -1.51 17.81
C PHE A 19 38.43 -1.52 17.68
N THR A 20 37.77 -0.37 17.84
CA THR A 20 36.46 -0.17 17.21
C THR A 20 36.70 0.13 15.74
N SER A 21 37.14 -0.90 15.01
CA SER A 21 37.08 -0.88 13.56
C SER A 21 35.60 -0.78 13.18
N CYS A 22 35.16 0.40 12.74
CA CYS A 22 34.00 0.49 11.87
C CYS A 22 34.30 -0.42 10.68
N SER A 23 33.70 -1.63 10.68
CA SER A 23 33.64 -2.43 9.48
C SER A 23 32.77 -1.64 8.50
N GLN A 24 33.40 -0.90 7.59
CA GLN A 24 32.74 -0.45 6.39
C GLN A 24 32.26 -1.71 5.68
N GLN A 25 30.97 -1.96 5.83
CA GLN A 25 30.30 -3.02 5.09
C GLN A 25 30.54 -2.74 3.62
N ALA A 26 31.18 -3.66 2.92
CA ALA A 26 31.43 -3.51 1.49
C ALA A 26 30.08 -3.22 0.81
N PRO A 27 30.03 -2.26 -0.14
CA PRO A 27 28.79 -1.92 -0.82
C PRO A 27 28.15 -3.19 -1.37
N SER A 28 26.91 -3.43 -0.97
CA SER A 28 26.13 -4.54 -1.50
C SER A 28 25.90 -4.30 -2.99
N ARG A 29 26.02 -5.33 -3.82
CA ARG A 29 25.66 -5.25 -5.25
C ARG A 29 24.19 -4.82 -5.47
N PHE A 30 23.41 -4.69 -4.42
CA PHE A 30 22.04 -4.19 -4.41
C PHE A 30 21.94 -2.71 -4.03
N ASP A 31 23.04 -2.06 -3.58
CA ASP A 31 23.01 -0.66 -3.17
C ASP A 31 22.72 0.26 -4.36
N ASP A 32 23.25 -0.08 -5.55
CA ASP A 32 22.93 0.64 -6.79
C ASP A 32 21.47 0.47 -7.20
N ALA A 33 20.91 -0.72 -7.00
CA ALA A 33 19.48 -0.98 -7.26
C ALA A 33 18.58 -0.27 -6.23
N GLN A 34 19.02 -0.18 -4.99
CA GLN A 34 18.33 0.58 -3.96
C GLN A 34 18.41 2.09 -4.19
N GLN A 35 19.56 2.61 -4.57
CA GLN A 35 19.72 4.01 -4.95
C GLN A 35 18.93 4.35 -6.22
N GLN A 36 18.91 3.47 -7.22
CA GLN A 36 18.10 3.66 -8.42
C GLN A 36 16.60 3.56 -8.14
N SER A 37 16.15 2.72 -7.22
CA SER A 37 14.75 2.64 -6.82
C SER A 37 14.33 3.86 -5.99
N THR A 38 15.26 4.44 -5.23
CA THR A 38 15.04 5.67 -4.45
C THR A 38 15.09 6.91 -5.35
N SER A 39 15.97 6.94 -6.37
CA SER A 39 16.12 8.06 -7.29
C SER A 39 15.13 8.04 -8.46
N LYS A 40 14.62 6.87 -8.87
CA LYS A 40 13.55 6.71 -9.88
C LYS A 40 12.14 6.71 -9.28
N GLY A 41 11.98 7.35 -8.11
CA GLY A 41 10.65 7.65 -7.61
C GLY A 41 9.85 6.39 -7.25
N ALA A 42 10.27 5.67 -6.22
CA ALA A 42 9.26 5.33 -5.22
C ALA A 42 8.64 6.68 -4.86
N THR A 43 7.50 7.01 -5.45
CA THR A 43 6.80 8.28 -5.28
C THR A 43 6.72 8.49 -3.78
N ALA A 44 7.46 9.48 -3.27
CA ALA A 44 7.41 9.81 -1.86
C ALA A 44 5.93 9.95 -1.53
N VAL A 45 5.45 9.21 -0.52
CA VAL A 45 4.05 9.30 -0.12
C VAL A 45 3.79 10.76 0.18
N VAL A 46 2.96 11.41 -0.62
CA VAL A 46 2.67 12.84 -0.50
C VAL A 46 2.13 13.08 0.90
N ASP A 47 2.64 14.10 1.60
CA ASP A 47 2.25 14.37 3.00
C ASP A 47 0.75 14.62 3.16
N ASP A 48 0.09 15.11 2.12
CA ASP A 48 -1.36 15.33 2.09
C ASP A 48 -2.20 14.08 1.81
N SER A 49 -1.57 12.91 1.59
CA SER A 49 -2.30 11.65 1.41
C SER A 49 -2.98 11.21 2.69
N GLN A 50 -4.19 10.68 2.57
CA GLN A 50 -4.98 10.20 3.69
C GLN A 50 -4.34 8.98 4.37
N SER A 51 -4.51 8.86 5.71
CA SER A 51 -4.18 7.62 6.42
C SER A 51 -5.04 6.46 5.92
N GLY A 52 -4.42 5.30 5.67
CA GLY A 52 -5.14 4.11 5.19
C GLY A 52 -6.29 3.70 6.09
N GLY A 53 -6.15 3.79 7.41
CA GLY A 53 -7.20 3.46 8.36
C GLY A 53 -8.45 4.34 8.24
N LYS A 54 -8.33 5.56 7.69
CA LYS A 54 -9.51 6.40 7.42
C LYS A 54 -10.39 5.83 6.30
N PHE A 55 -9.84 4.98 5.43
CA PHE A 55 -10.59 4.39 4.34
C PHE A 55 -11.49 3.23 4.78
N ASN A 56 -11.21 2.57 5.90
CA ASN A 56 -11.88 1.34 6.33
C ASN A 56 -13.41 1.48 6.40
N ARG A 57 -13.91 2.61 6.88
CA ARG A 57 -15.35 2.87 7.01
C ARG A 57 -16.10 2.99 5.68
N TYR A 58 -15.40 3.09 4.56
CA TYR A 58 -16.01 3.22 3.23
C TYR A 58 -16.08 1.89 2.48
N PHE A 59 -15.41 0.85 2.99
CA PHE A 59 -15.53 -0.49 2.43
C PHE A 59 -16.90 -1.08 2.78
N PRO A 60 -17.48 -1.88 1.86
CA PRO A 60 -18.69 -2.63 2.19
C PRO A 60 -18.39 -3.63 3.30
N ASP A 61 -19.38 -3.89 4.12
CA ASP A 61 -19.32 -5.02 5.06
C ASP A 61 -19.43 -6.35 4.30
N GLY A 62 -18.97 -7.43 4.93
CA GLY A 62 -19.32 -8.77 4.50
C GLY A 62 -20.82 -9.03 4.66
N ASP A 63 -21.29 -10.10 4.07
CA ASP A 63 -22.67 -10.57 4.19
C ASP A 63 -22.71 -12.07 4.54
N ASN A 64 -23.89 -12.71 4.39
CA ASN A 64 -24.03 -14.13 4.74
C ASN A 64 -23.19 -15.07 3.88
N GLU A 65 -22.76 -14.64 2.69
CA GLU A 65 -21.99 -15.43 1.73
C GLU A 65 -20.51 -15.01 1.71
N TYR A 66 -20.24 -13.74 2.01
CA TYR A 66 -18.92 -13.14 1.82
C TYR A 66 -18.36 -12.54 3.10
N ASP A 67 -17.14 -12.93 3.43
CA ASP A 67 -16.34 -12.34 4.50
C ASP A 67 -15.40 -11.29 3.96
N ARG A 68 -15.38 -10.09 4.59
CA ARG A 68 -14.37 -9.07 4.33
C ARG A 68 -13.26 -9.14 5.38
N VAL A 69 -12.02 -9.26 4.94
CA VAL A 69 -10.82 -9.29 5.80
C VAL A 69 -9.83 -8.23 5.37
N TYR A 70 -9.57 -7.22 6.20
CA TYR A 70 -8.52 -6.24 5.91
C TYR A 70 -7.16 -6.90 5.81
N SER A 71 -6.39 -6.54 4.80
CA SER A 71 -5.10 -7.15 4.51
C SER A 71 -3.94 -6.17 4.42
N GLN A 72 -4.21 -4.90 4.13
CA GLN A 72 -3.18 -3.88 4.07
C GLN A 72 -3.76 -2.49 4.38
N GLU A 73 -3.03 -1.74 5.20
CA GLU A 73 -3.27 -0.32 5.47
C GLU A 73 -1.94 0.41 5.44
N LYS A 74 -1.86 1.47 4.67
CA LYS A 74 -0.73 2.40 4.64
C LYS A 74 -1.21 3.78 4.20
N LYS A 75 -0.38 4.79 4.35
CA LYS A 75 -0.70 6.15 3.93
C LYS A 75 -1.10 6.17 2.45
N GLY A 76 -2.28 6.68 2.14
CA GLY A 76 -2.87 6.74 0.81
C GLY A 76 -3.43 5.42 0.28
N PHE A 77 -3.52 4.36 1.09
CA PHE A 77 -3.99 3.06 0.59
C PHE A 77 -4.59 2.18 1.69
N ALA A 78 -5.71 1.54 1.36
CA ALA A 78 -6.26 0.43 2.14
C ALA A 78 -6.73 -0.70 1.22
N GLN A 79 -6.62 -1.93 1.72
CA GLN A 79 -7.01 -3.13 0.99
C GLN A 79 -7.68 -4.14 1.91
N ALA A 80 -8.70 -4.79 1.38
CA ALA A 80 -9.36 -5.93 2.00
C ALA A 80 -9.46 -7.09 1.00
N LYS A 81 -9.50 -8.30 1.53
CA LYS A 81 -9.83 -9.52 0.82
C LYS A 81 -11.31 -9.78 0.96
N LEU A 82 -11.96 -10.14 -0.11
CA LEU A 82 -13.30 -10.69 -0.11
C LEU A 82 -13.18 -12.21 -0.23
N LYS A 83 -13.77 -12.91 0.71
CA LYS A 83 -13.69 -14.38 0.80
C LYS A 83 -15.08 -14.98 0.73
N ARG A 84 -15.19 -16.17 0.11
CA ARG A 84 -16.40 -16.98 0.08
C ARG A 84 -16.03 -18.42 0.44
N GLY A 85 -16.65 -18.95 1.50
CA GLY A 85 -16.33 -20.29 1.98
C GLY A 85 -14.86 -20.48 2.44
N GLY A 86 -14.17 -19.37 2.80
CA GLY A 86 -12.77 -19.37 3.18
C GLY A 86 -11.79 -19.01 2.05
N ASP A 87 -12.19 -19.14 0.80
CA ASP A 87 -11.37 -18.86 -0.38
C ASP A 87 -11.39 -17.36 -0.73
N GLU A 88 -10.24 -16.82 -1.16
CA GLU A 88 -10.11 -15.43 -1.61
C GLU A 88 -10.61 -15.30 -3.05
N ILE A 89 -11.78 -14.68 -3.24
CA ILE A 89 -12.41 -14.52 -4.55
C ILE A 89 -12.15 -13.16 -5.19
N ALA A 90 -11.93 -12.12 -4.38
CA ALA A 90 -11.60 -10.80 -4.88
C ALA A 90 -10.75 -9.99 -3.89
N ILE A 91 -10.13 -8.95 -4.42
CA ILE A 91 -9.42 -7.93 -3.65
C ILE A 91 -10.12 -6.59 -3.87
N LEU A 92 -10.47 -5.94 -2.77
CA LEU A 92 -11.05 -4.61 -2.68
C LEU A 92 -9.97 -3.63 -2.27
N SER A 93 -9.91 -2.44 -2.87
CA SER A 93 -8.92 -1.43 -2.48
C SER A 93 -9.43 -0.01 -2.68
N ILE A 94 -8.94 0.90 -1.83
CA ILE A 94 -9.06 2.35 -1.97
C ILE A 94 -7.66 2.93 -2.03
N SER A 95 -7.39 3.76 -3.02
CA SER A 95 -6.10 4.44 -3.21
C SER A 95 -6.32 5.95 -3.35
N ASP A 96 -5.52 6.74 -2.63
CA ASP A 96 -5.40 8.17 -2.84
C ASP A 96 -4.48 8.43 -4.03
N THR A 97 -5.02 8.93 -5.14
CA THR A 97 -4.25 9.14 -6.38
C THR A 97 -3.30 10.33 -6.33
N LEU A 98 -3.27 11.11 -5.23
CA LEU A 98 -2.21 12.10 -5.01
C LEU A 98 -0.82 11.45 -5.07
N ASN A 99 -0.69 10.20 -4.64
CA ASN A 99 0.54 9.42 -4.72
C ASN A 99 0.83 8.91 -6.15
N ASN A 100 -0.16 8.90 -7.03
CA ASN A 100 -0.06 8.41 -8.41
C ASN A 100 -1.10 9.09 -9.31
N PRO A 101 -0.88 10.35 -9.71
CA PRO A 101 -1.83 11.11 -10.52
C PRO A 101 -2.20 10.43 -11.86
N SER A 102 -1.28 9.63 -12.42
CA SER A 102 -1.55 8.86 -13.64
C SER A 102 -2.67 7.81 -13.46
N ALA A 103 -2.96 7.41 -12.23
CA ALA A 103 -4.08 6.52 -11.96
C ALA A 103 -5.44 7.24 -12.14
N ALA A 104 -5.53 8.52 -11.75
CA ALA A 104 -6.73 9.32 -11.96
C ALA A 104 -6.93 9.67 -13.45
N SER A 105 -5.86 10.01 -14.18
CA SER A 105 -5.96 10.40 -15.59
C SER A 105 -6.53 9.30 -16.50
N LYS A 106 -6.47 8.03 -16.10
CA LYS A 106 -7.08 6.91 -16.84
C LYS A 106 -8.61 7.01 -16.96
N PHE A 107 -9.25 7.81 -16.13
CA PHE A 107 -10.71 7.98 -16.12
C PHE A 107 -11.19 9.14 -16.97
N ALA A 108 -10.28 9.95 -17.54
CA ALA A 108 -10.63 11.19 -18.26
C ALA A 108 -11.61 10.94 -19.41
N ASP A 109 -11.42 9.85 -20.17
CA ASP A 109 -12.25 9.52 -21.32
C ASP A 109 -13.31 8.44 -20.99
N SER A 110 -13.55 8.15 -19.71
CA SER A 110 -14.52 7.13 -19.33
C SER A 110 -15.95 7.59 -19.60
N THR A 111 -16.68 6.76 -20.36
CA THR A 111 -18.12 6.90 -20.61
C THR A 111 -18.97 6.10 -19.63
N GLU A 112 -18.37 5.10 -18.97
CA GLU A 112 -19.05 4.25 -17.99
C GLU A 112 -19.18 4.94 -16.64
N ARG A 113 -20.23 4.61 -15.89
CA ARG A 113 -20.50 5.14 -14.57
C ARG A 113 -21.03 4.06 -13.64
N ILE A 114 -20.52 4.04 -12.40
CA ILE A 114 -21.08 3.25 -11.29
C ILE A 114 -21.46 4.22 -10.18
N ASN A 115 -22.72 4.23 -9.77
CA ASN A 115 -23.28 5.20 -8.81
C ASN A 115 -22.97 6.67 -9.16
N GLY A 116 -22.88 6.99 -10.47
CA GLY A 116 -22.58 8.33 -10.98
C GLY A 116 -21.09 8.68 -11.06
N TYR A 117 -20.19 7.85 -10.57
CA TYR A 117 -18.73 8.06 -10.65
C TYR A 117 -18.13 7.44 -11.90
N PRO A 118 -17.13 8.08 -12.55
CA PRO A 118 -16.45 7.51 -13.69
C PRO A 118 -15.91 6.11 -13.38
N ALA A 119 -16.17 5.15 -14.25
CA ALA A 119 -15.76 3.76 -14.09
C ALA A 119 -14.96 3.28 -15.30
N ILE A 120 -13.99 2.41 -15.07
CA ILE A 120 -13.18 1.78 -16.10
C ILE A 120 -12.91 0.31 -15.78
N SER A 121 -12.83 -0.52 -16.82
CA SER A 121 -12.25 -1.85 -16.73
C SER A 121 -10.72 -1.74 -16.67
N GLN A 122 -10.07 -2.50 -15.80
CA GLN A 122 -8.61 -2.60 -15.67
C GLN A 122 -8.13 -4.02 -15.95
N GLY A 123 -7.82 -4.28 -17.21
CA GLY A 123 -7.54 -5.63 -17.71
C GLY A 123 -8.79 -6.52 -17.63
N ARG A 124 -8.59 -7.83 -17.58
CA ARG A 124 -9.69 -8.81 -17.61
C ARG A 124 -10.38 -8.99 -16.25
N SER A 125 -9.64 -8.77 -15.17
CA SER A 125 -10.08 -9.10 -13.80
C SER A 125 -10.30 -7.90 -12.90
N GLY A 126 -10.18 -6.67 -13.39
CA GLY A 126 -10.30 -5.45 -12.59
C GLY A 126 -11.39 -4.52 -13.08
N THR A 127 -12.10 -3.88 -12.15
CA THR A 127 -13.00 -2.74 -12.39
C THR A 127 -12.70 -1.68 -11.34
N ALA A 128 -12.67 -0.41 -11.74
CA ALA A 128 -12.37 0.69 -10.85
C ALA A 128 -13.29 1.89 -11.09
N VAL A 129 -13.55 2.67 -10.05
CA VAL A 129 -14.22 3.98 -10.11
C VAL A 129 -13.30 5.06 -9.54
N LEU A 130 -13.44 6.29 -10.05
CA LEU A 130 -12.76 7.48 -9.54
C LEU A 130 -13.76 8.35 -8.77
N VAL A 131 -13.48 8.61 -7.51
CA VAL A 131 -14.33 9.38 -6.61
C VAL A 131 -13.67 10.72 -6.33
N ALA A 132 -14.41 11.82 -6.54
CA ALA A 132 -13.97 13.21 -6.32
C ALA A 132 -12.61 13.52 -6.99
N ASP A 133 -12.38 13.00 -8.19
CA ASP A 133 -11.15 13.16 -8.98
C ASP A 133 -9.85 12.79 -8.22
N ARG A 134 -9.98 12.09 -7.09
CA ARG A 134 -8.89 11.78 -6.18
C ARG A 134 -8.81 10.33 -5.74
N TYR A 135 -9.91 9.71 -5.37
CA TYR A 135 -9.87 8.37 -4.77
C TYR A 135 -10.24 7.31 -5.79
N GLN A 136 -9.29 6.43 -6.11
CA GLN A 136 -9.58 5.24 -6.90
C GLN A 136 -10.07 4.12 -5.99
N VAL A 137 -11.30 3.67 -6.20
CA VAL A 137 -11.85 2.46 -5.60
C VAL A 137 -11.81 1.37 -6.64
N LYS A 138 -11.19 0.23 -6.31
CA LYS A 138 -10.97 -0.85 -7.26
C LYS A 138 -11.29 -2.21 -6.66
N ILE A 139 -11.88 -3.05 -7.47
CA ILE A 139 -12.04 -4.49 -7.21
C ILE A 139 -11.31 -5.27 -8.27
N ARG A 140 -10.59 -6.30 -7.84
CA ARG A 140 -9.93 -7.26 -8.70
C ARG A 140 -10.34 -8.67 -8.34
N SER A 141 -10.94 -9.39 -9.29
CA SER A 141 -11.24 -10.82 -9.17
C SER A 141 -9.97 -11.63 -9.00
N LYS A 142 -10.02 -12.62 -8.14
CA LYS A 142 -8.99 -13.63 -7.92
C LYS A 142 -9.48 -15.00 -8.39
N ASP A 143 -10.78 -15.13 -8.52
CA ASP A 143 -11.46 -16.32 -8.99
C ASP A 143 -12.38 -15.93 -10.18
N ASP A 144 -12.48 -16.81 -11.17
CA ASP A 144 -13.26 -16.56 -12.38
C ASP A 144 -14.78 -16.55 -12.11
N SER A 145 -15.22 -17.15 -11.01
CA SER A 145 -16.63 -17.09 -10.59
C SER A 145 -17.06 -15.72 -10.07
N PHE A 146 -16.12 -14.80 -9.85
CA PHE A 146 -16.39 -13.41 -9.49
C PHE A 146 -16.14 -12.53 -10.72
N ASP A 147 -17.16 -12.36 -11.51
CA ASP A 147 -17.08 -11.76 -12.85
C ASP A 147 -17.13 -10.22 -12.86
N ALA A 148 -17.34 -9.62 -14.02
CA ALA A 148 -17.41 -8.17 -14.17
C ALA A 148 -18.67 -7.59 -13.49
N GLY A 149 -19.80 -8.28 -13.60
CA GLY A 149 -21.06 -7.87 -12.98
C GLY A 149 -20.95 -7.87 -11.45
N ASP A 150 -20.32 -8.91 -10.89
CA ASP A 150 -20.06 -8.97 -9.44
C ASP A 150 -19.18 -7.81 -8.98
N ARG A 151 -18.13 -7.48 -9.75
CA ARG A 151 -17.28 -6.33 -9.41
C ARG A 151 -18.02 -5.00 -9.44
N GLU A 152 -18.91 -4.81 -10.40
CA GLU A 152 -19.74 -3.60 -10.49
C GLU A 152 -20.73 -3.51 -9.33
N GLU A 153 -21.42 -4.62 -9.02
CA GLU A 153 -22.32 -4.69 -7.87
C GLU A 153 -21.58 -4.35 -6.57
N TRP A 154 -20.42 -5.00 -6.33
CA TRP A 154 -19.65 -4.76 -5.12
C TRP A 154 -19.01 -3.37 -5.07
N LEU A 155 -18.64 -2.77 -6.18
CA LEU A 155 -18.24 -1.35 -6.23
C LEU A 155 -19.39 -0.43 -5.79
N GLY A 156 -20.61 -0.79 -6.17
CA GLY A 156 -21.81 -0.08 -5.75
C GLY A 156 -22.11 -0.13 -4.24
N LYS A 157 -21.59 -1.14 -3.54
CA LYS A 157 -21.74 -1.32 -2.08
C LYS A 157 -20.77 -0.47 -1.25
N PHE A 158 -19.71 0.11 -1.85
CA PHE A 158 -18.84 1.07 -1.16
C PHE A 158 -19.59 2.36 -0.83
N ASP A 159 -19.29 2.97 0.32
CA ASP A 159 -19.75 4.35 0.60
C ASP A 159 -18.96 5.38 -0.21
N LEU A 160 -19.19 5.36 -1.54
CA LEU A 160 -18.54 6.29 -2.47
C LEU A 160 -18.92 7.76 -2.17
N ARG A 161 -20.16 7.98 -1.70
CA ARG A 161 -20.62 9.32 -1.34
C ARG A 161 -19.95 9.84 -0.06
N GLY A 162 -19.73 8.99 0.93
CA GLY A 162 -18.98 9.34 2.12
C GLY A 162 -17.51 9.60 1.78
N LEU A 163 -16.91 8.73 0.93
CA LEU A 163 -15.54 8.89 0.47
C LEU A 163 -15.32 10.20 -0.30
N SER A 164 -16.29 10.64 -1.11
CA SER A 164 -16.18 11.91 -1.87
C SER A 164 -16.08 13.16 -0.99
N LYS A 165 -16.46 13.05 0.30
CA LYS A 165 -16.39 14.15 1.27
C LYS A 165 -15.13 14.08 2.16
N LEU A 166 -14.30 13.07 1.98
CA LEU A 166 -13.06 12.93 2.73
C LEU A 166 -12.04 13.96 2.23
N GLN A 167 -11.63 14.87 3.13
CA GLN A 167 -10.63 15.91 2.88
C GLN A 167 -9.29 15.56 3.55
#